data_727a453f9a3731d198c5dba58b40b6f6
#
_entry.id   727a453f9a3731d198c5dba58b40b6f6
#
_cell.length_a   1.000
_cell.length_b   1.000
_cell.length_c   1.000
_cell.angle_alpha   90.00
_cell.angle_beta   90.00
_cell.angle_gamma   90.00
#
_symmetry.space_group_name_H-M   'P 1'
#
loop_
_entity.id
_entity.type
_entity.pdbx_description
1 polymer ?
#
loop_
_entity_poly.entity_id
_entity_poly.type
_entity_poly.pdbx_seq_one_letter_code
_entity_poly.pdbx_strand_id
1 'polypeptide(L)'
;YAVDTKGKIYRIAELYGWNGIANQGLKEHPVEQARKIREVEENNPLLKGKRITGVADPAIFDESRGESVARMMERSPNFVYFHGGDHVRLPGKMQYHYRFAFDEMGDCMFQIFNTCRNFIRTIPNLTYSETIPEDIDTTEEDHIYDECRYVLMEHPIAPRGNVLQKKPAFDPLDMFKEQKRSQGVQILNI
;
A
#
# COMPACT_ATOMS: atom_id res chain seq x y z
N TYR A 1 -8.29 -0.90 -6.97
CA TYR A 1 -7.41 -2.04 -6.68
C TYR A 1 -7.93 -3.31 -7.32
N ALA A 2 -7.02 -4.25 -7.59
CA ALA A 2 -7.35 -5.63 -7.91
C ALA A 2 -6.57 -6.55 -6.98
N VAL A 3 -7.17 -7.69 -6.64
CA VAL A 3 -6.52 -8.71 -5.81
C VAL A 3 -6.52 -10.01 -6.59
N ASP A 4 -5.36 -10.63 -6.75
CA ASP A 4 -5.26 -11.91 -7.43
C ASP A 4 -5.59 -13.09 -6.49
N THR A 5 -5.63 -14.28 -7.05
CA THR A 5 -5.91 -15.52 -6.31
C THR A 5 -4.85 -15.89 -5.26
N LYS A 6 -3.68 -15.25 -5.30
CA LYS A 6 -2.60 -15.42 -4.32
C LYS A 6 -2.62 -14.35 -3.24
N GLY A 7 -3.57 -13.40 -3.30
CA GLY A 7 -3.69 -12.27 -2.38
C GLY A 7 -2.74 -11.11 -2.69
N LYS A 8 -2.06 -11.11 -3.84
CA LYS A 8 -1.28 -9.97 -4.29
C LYS A 8 -2.20 -8.84 -4.73
N ILE A 9 -1.91 -7.63 -4.28
CA ILE A 9 -2.71 -6.44 -4.57
C ILE A 9 -2.03 -5.63 -5.68
N TYR A 10 -2.86 -5.11 -6.58
CA TYR A 10 -2.46 -4.20 -7.65
C TYR A 10 -3.25 -2.90 -7.52
N ARG A 11 -2.57 -1.77 -7.34
CA ARG A 11 -3.19 -0.45 -7.49
C ARG A 11 -3.20 -0.08 -8.96
N ILE A 12 -4.37 -0.21 -9.60
CA ILE A 12 -4.50 -0.12 -11.07
C ILE A 12 -4.97 1.24 -11.56
N ALA A 13 -5.62 2.02 -10.70
CA ALA A 13 -6.07 3.38 -10.99
C ALA A 13 -6.15 4.17 -9.70
N GLU A 14 -6.16 5.49 -9.83
CA GLU A 14 -6.42 6.41 -8.72
C GLU A 14 -7.32 7.56 -9.16
N LEU A 15 -8.13 8.02 -8.23
CA LEU A 15 -8.87 9.26 -8.31
C LEU A 15 -8.51 10.09 -7.08
N TYR A 16 -7.68 11.10 -7.26
CA TYR A 16 -7.14 11.89 -6.17
C TYR A 16 -7.66 13.32 -6.23
N GLY A 17 -8.51 13.68 -5.27
CA GLY A 17 -9.20 14.97 -5.19
C GLY A 17 -8.30 16.10 -4.69
N TRP A 18 -7.22 16.39 -5.38
CA TRP A 18 -6.18 17.34 -5.02
C TRP A 18 -6.21 18.57 -5.94
N ASN A 19 -6.05 19.75 -5.38
CA ASN A 19 -6.03 21.03 -6.12
C ASN A 19 -4.63 21.53 -6.48
N GLY A 20 -3.59 20.76 -6.21
CA GLY A 20 -2.19 21.15 -6.44
C GLY A 20 -1.45 21.60 -5.17
N ILE A 21 -2.14 21.76 -4.06
CA ILE A 21 -1.58 22.17 -2.78
C ILE A 21 -1.73 21.01 -1.78
N ALA A 22 -0.65 20.66 -1.06
CA ALA A 22 -0.67 19.58 -0.09
C ALA A 22 -1.79 19.78 0.95
N ASN A 23 -2.48 18.70 1.31
CA ASN A 23 -3.60 18.69 2.26
C ASN A 23 -4.79 19.59 1.88
N GLN A 24 -4.92 19.96 0.61
CA GLN A 24 -6.07 20.70 0.10
C GLN A 24 -6.84 19.90 -0.95
N GLY A 25 -8.01 19.41 -0.54
CA GLY A 25 -8.94 18.72 -1.44
C GLY A 25 -9.76 19.68 -2.31
N LEU A 26 -10.38 19.13 -3.36
CA LEU A 26 -11.25 19.85 -4.30
C LEU A 26 -12.59 20.30 -3.68
N LYS A 27 -12.95 19.86 -2.47
CA LYS A 27 -14.23 20.13 -1.79
C LYS A 27 -15.46 19.81 -2.67
N GLU A 28 -15.36 18.75 -3.46
CA GLU A 28 -16.46 18.31 -4.33
C GLU A 28 -17.58 17.66 -3.52
N HIS A 29 -18.82 17.84 -4.00
CA HIS A 29 -19.98 17.17 -3.40
C HIS A 29 -19.88 15.64 -3.57
N PRO A 30 -20.27 14.83 -2.56
CA PRO A 30 -20.15 13.37 -2.62
C PRO A 30 -20.78 12.71 -3.84
N VAL A 31 -21.93 13.23 -4.32
CA VAL A 31 -22.58 12.73 -5.54
C VAL A 31 -21.69 12.91 -6.78
N GLU A 32 -20.96 14.02 -6.85
CA GLU A 32 -20.03 14.28 -7.96
C GLU A 32 -18.79 13.38 -7.88
N GLN A 33 -18.28 13.13 -6.67
CA GLN A 33 -17.21 12.16 -6.46
C GLN A 33 -17.64 10.76 -6.89
N ALA A 34 -18.88 10.34 -6.51
CA ALA A 34 -19.44 9.06 -6.94
C ALA A 34 -19.56 8.96 -8.46
N ARG A 35 -19.98 10.04 -9.14
CA ARG A 35 -20.04 10.09 -10.61
C ARG A 35 -18.65 9.84 -11.23
N LYS A 36 -17.63 10.51 -10.72
CA LYS A 36 -16.24 10.33 -11.19
C LYS A 36 -15.70 8.92 -10.94
N ILE A 37 -16.05 8.32 -9.80
CA ILE A 37 -15.69 6.92 -9.53
C ILE A 37 -16.31 6.02 -10.59
N ARG A 38 -17.61 6.16 -10.88
CA ARG A 38 -18.31 5.37 -11.93
C ARG A 38 -17.69 5.59 -13.31
N GLU A 39 -17.33 6.82 -13.65
CA GLU A 39 -16.63 7.09 -14.92
C GLU A 39 -15.29 6.34 -15.02
N VAL A 40 -14.50 6.31 -13.94
CA VAL A 40 -13.25 5.54 -13.92
C VAL A 40 -13.54 4.04 -14.08
N GLU A 41 -14.54 3.52 -13.38
CA GLU A 41 -14.92 2.10 -13.46
C GLU A 41 -15.40 1.70 -14.84
N GLU A 42 -16.16 2.55 -15.52
CA GLU A 42 -16.73 2.27 -16.84
C GLU A 42 -15.72 2.44 -17.99
N ASN A 43 -14.79 3.38 -17.85
CA ASN A 43 -13.81 3.68 -18.89
C ASN A 43 -12.50 2.90 -18.75
N ASN A 44 -12.23 2.30 -17.58
CA ASN A 44 -11.03 1.49 -17.40
C ASN A 44 -11.28 0.04 -17.86
N PRO A 45 -10.55 -0.47 -18.85
CA PRO A 45 -10.73 -1.83 -19.37
C PRO A 45 -10.60 -2.93 -18.32
N LEU A 46 -9.83 -2.69 -17.24
CA LEU A 46 -9.63 -3.66 -16.17
C LEU A 46 -10.80 -3.68 -15.16
N LEU A 47 -11.60 -2.60 -15.11
CA LEU A 47 -12.71 -2.43 -14.16
C LEU A 47 -14.08 -2.65 -14.81
N LYS A 48 -14.20 -2.31 -16.09
CA LYS A 48 -15.46 -2.33 -16.84
C LYS A 48 -16.19 -3.65 -16.68
N GLY A 49 -17.45 -3.60 -16.28
CA GLY A 49 -18.30 -4.75 -16.07
C GLY A 49 -17.97 -5.60 -14.84
N LYS A 50 -17.06 -5.17 -13.98
CA LYS A 50 -16.78 -5.82 -12.70
C LYS A 50 -17.73 -5.31 -11.62
N ARG A 51 -18.07 -6.20 -10.69
CA ARG A 51 -18.70 -5.80 -9.44
C ARG A 51 -17.60 -5.30 -8.51
N ILE A 52 -17.66 -4.02 -8.17
CA ILE A 52 -16.68 -3.37 -7.32
C ILE A 52 -17.34 -3.03 -5.98
N THR A 53 -16.67 -3.34 -4.89
CA THR A 53 -17.02 -2.91 -3.54
C THR A 53 -15.89 -2.06 -3.01
N GLY A 54 -16.21 -1.00 -2.28
CA GLY A 54 -15.23 -0.09 -1.70
C GLY A 54 -15.12 -0.24 -0.19
N VAL A 55 -13.92 -0.07 0.32
CA VAL A 55 -13.64 0.18 1.74
C VAL A 55 -13.29 1.65 1.91
N ALA A 56 -13.75 2.28 2.98
CA ALA A 56 -13.51 3.69 3.22
C ALA A 56 -13.34 3.99 4.72
N ASP A 57 -12.86 5.20 4.99
CA ASP A 57 -12.78 5.71 6.36
C ASP A 57 -14.16 5.64 7.03
N PRO A 58 -14.30 5.10 8.24
CA PRO A 58 -15.56 5.07 8.98
C PRO A 58 -16.23 6.43 9.12
N ALA A 59 -15.50 7.54 9.07
CA ALA A 59 -16.08 8.88 9.16
C ALA A 59 -17.06 9.21 8.04
N ILE A 60 -16.98 8.55 6.87
CA ILE A 60 -17.96 8.81 5.78
C ILE A 60 -19.37 8.30 6.09
N PHE A 61 -19.53 7.47 7.12
CA PHE A 61 -20.81 6.91 7.57
C PHE A 61 -21.44 7.71 8.71
N ASP A 62 -20.76 8.77 9.19
CA ASP A 62 -21.29 9.61 10.28
C ASP A 62 -22.55 10.38 9.83
N GLU A 63 -23.66 10.17 10.52
CA GLU A 63 -24.95 10.83 10.31
C GLU A 63 -25.26 11.88 11.39
N SER A 64 -24.35 12.16 12.32
CA SER A 64 -24.57 13.09 13.43
C SER A 64 -24.91 14.53 12.99
N ARG A 65 -24.53 14.89 11.76
CA ARG A 65 -24.75 16.23 11.18
C ARG A 65 -25.69 16.23 9.97
N GLY A 66 -26.40 15.13 9.74
CA GLY A 66 -27.30 14.96 8.62
C GLY A 66 -27.00 13.67 7.86
N GLU A 67 -27.34 13.65 6.56
CA GLU A 67 -27.07 12.49 5.74
C GLU A 67 -25.57 12.25 5.55
N SER A 68 -25.13 11.01 5.72
CA SER A 68 -23.72 10.63 5.57
C SER A 68 -23.24 10.72 4.13
N VAL A 69 -21.92 10.93 3.97
CA VAL A 69 -21.25 10.93 2.67
C VAL A 69 -21.51 9.60 1.93
N ALA A 70 -21.41 8.48 2.63
CA ALA A 70 -21.66 7.15 2.05
C ALA A 70 -23.06 7.06 1.44
N ARG A 71 -24.11 7.48 2.17
CA ARG A 71 -25.49 7.48 1.65
C ARG A 71 -25.70 8.37 0.43
N MET A 72 -25.04 9.53 0.40
CA MET A 72 -25.11 10.40 -0.78
C MET A 72 -24.49 9.72 -2.01
N MET A 73 -23.41 8.95 -1.84
CA MET A 73 -22.73 8.24 -2.92
C MET A 73 -23.52 7.01 -3.41
N GLU A 74 -24.31 6.40 -2.53
CA GLU A 74 -25.17 5.24 -2.86
C GLU A 74 -26.38 5.60 -3.72
N ARG A 75 -26.72 6.88 -3.84
CA ARG A 75 -27.91 7.32 -4.58
C ARG A 75 -27.79 7.10 -6.09
N SER A 76 -28.97 6.91 -6.71
CA SER A 76 -29.11 6.96 -8.18
C SER A 76 -28.56 8.29 -8.72
N PRO A 77 -27.90 8.29 -9.90
CA PRO A 77 -27.65 7.13 -10.77
C PRO A 77 -26.34 6.38 -10.49
N ASN A 78 -25.55 6.84 -9.51
CA ASN A 78 -24.15 6.39 -9.38
C ASN A 78 -24.01 5.05 -8.66
N PHE A 79 -24.76 4.82 -7.57
CA PHE A 79 -24.75 3.56 -6.81
C PHE A 79 -23.35 3.09 -6.41
N VAL A 80 -22.55 3.99 -5.82
CA VAL A 80 -21.22 3.65 -5.28
C VAL A 80 -21.36 3.24 -3.83
N TYR A 81 -20.97 2.00 -3.51
CA TYR A 81 -21.12 1.41 -2.20
C TYR A 81 -19.79 1.23 -1.50
N PHE A 82 -19.74 1.68 -0.25
CA PHE A 82 -18.60 1.48 0.64
C PHE A 82 -19.03 0.74 1.91
N HIS A 83 -18.08 0.13 2.56
CA HIS A 83 -18.17 -0.31 3.94
C HIS A 83 -17.01 0.29 4.75
N GLY A 84 -17.17 0.35 6.07
CA GLY A 84 -16.17 0.95 6.96
C GLY A 84 -14.93 0.10 7.07
N GLY A 85 -13.77 0.70 6.86
CA GLY A 85 -12.47 0.05 7.01
C GLY A 85 -12.00 -0.04 8.45
N ASP A 86 -11.07 -0.93 8.72
CA ASP A 86 -10.36 -0.99 10.00
C ASP A 86 -9.37 0.18 10.08
N HIS A 87 -9.60 1.07 11.05
CA HIS A 87 -8.81 2.29 11.22
C HIS A 87 -7.56 2.11 12.10
N VAL A 88 -7.28 0.89 12.59
CA VAL A 88 -6.12 0.66 13.46
C VAL A 88 -4.83 0.89 12.67
N ARG A 89 -4.02 1.88 13.14
CA ARG A 89 -2.91 2.42 12.35
C ARG A 89 -1.70 1.49 12.29
N LEU A 90 -1.19 1.04 13.43
CA LEU A 90 0.06 0.27 13.48
C LEU A 90 -0.03 -1.07 12.73
N PRO A 91 -1.07 -1.92 12.93
CA PRO A 91 -1.25 -3.11 12.10
C PRO A 91 -1.34 -2.79 10.61
N GLY A 92 -2.04 -1.71 10.24
CA GLY A 92 -2.14 -1.26 8.86
C GLY A 92 -0.78 -0.86 8.26
N LYS A 93 0.04 -0.13 9.02
CA LYS A 93 1.42 0.18 8.61
C LYS A 93 2.25 -1.08 8.41
N MET A 94 2.10 -2.08 9.29
CA MET A 94 2.80 -3.36 9.13
C MET A 94 2.40 -4.08 7.84
N GLN A 95 1.15 -3.93 7.38
CA GLN A 95 0.73 -4.49 6.08
C GLN A 95 1.50 -3.87 4.91
N TYR A 96 1.85 -2.58 4.94
CA TYR A 96 2.74 -2.00 3.93
C TYR A 96 4.09 -2.71 3.94
N HIS A 97 4.73 -2.87 5.10
CA HIS A 97 6.03 -3.52 5.19
C HIS A 97 5.99 -4.96 4.68
N TYR A 98 4.96 -5.74 5.05
CA TYR A 98 4.82 -7.13 4.61
C TYR A 98 4.62 -7.24 3.10
N ARG A 99 3.87 -6.31 2.51
CA ARG A 99 3.52 -6.35 1.09
C ARG A 99 4.58 -5.76 0.18
N PHE A 100 5.36 -4.78 0.64
CA PHE A 100 6.49 -4.24 -0.11
C PHE A 100 7.78 -5.06 0.07
N ALA A 101 7.82 -5.98 1.02
CA ALA A 101 8.97 -6.88 1.15
C ALA A 101 9.12 -7.74 -0.11
N PHE A 102 10.31 -7.67 -0.71
CA PHE A 102 10.67 -8.51 -1.85
C PHE A 102 10.99 -9.93 -1.40
N ASP A 103 10.56 -10.91 -2.17
CA ASP A 103 10.98 -12.30 -2.03
C ASP A 103 12.33 -12.56 -2.72
N GLU A 104 12.79 -13.81 -2.71
CA GLU A 104 14.05 -14.22 -3.31
C GLU A 104 14.10 -13.98 -4.84
N MET A 105 12.94 -13.94 -5.49
CA MET A 105 12.81 -13.71 -6.92
C MET A 105 12.68 -12.22 -7.28
N GLY A 106 12.70 -11.34 -6.26
CA GLY A 106 12.51 -9.90 -6.43
C GLY A 106 11.06 -9.50 -6.66
N ASP A 107 10.09 -10.35 -6.29
CA ASP A 107 8.66 -10.03 -6.37
C ASP A 107 8.10 -9.64 -5.00
N CYS A 108 7.07 -8.78 -5.00
CA CYS A 108 6.41 -8.30 -3.80
C CYS A 108 4.88 -8.50 -3.90
N MET A 109 4.17 -8.37 -2.76
CA MET A 109 2.73 -8.61 -2.68
C MET A 109 1.87 -7.35 -2.94
N PHE A 110 2.50 -6.25 -3.35
CA PHE A 110 1.81 -5.05 -3.75
C PHE A 110 2.51 -4.38 -4.92
N GLN A 111 1.79 -4.18 -6.01
CA GLN A 111 2.29 -3.51 -7.21
C GLN A 111 1.44 -2.29 -7.54
N ILE A 112 2.08 -1.26 -8.08
CA ILE A 112 1.45 0.01 -8.40
C ILE A 112 1.67 0.29 -9.88
N PHE A 113 0.58 0.59 -10.60
CA PHE A 113 0.67 1.02 -11.99
C PHE A 113 1.24 2.44 -12.05
N ASN A 114 2.04 2.71 -13.06
CA ASN A 114 2.68 4.02 -13.27
C ASN A 114 1.67 5.16 -13.52
N THR A 115 0.41 4.84 -13.74
CA THR A 115 -0.71 5.78 -13.82
C THR A 115 -1.12 6.33 -12.45
N CYS A 116 -0.78 5.64 -11.36
CA CYS A 116 -1.07 6.05 -9.97
C CYS A 116 0.00 7.04 -9.48
N ARG A 117 0.04 8.21 -10.12
CA ARG A 117 1.12 9.21 -9.95
C ARG A 117 1.15 9.83 -8.57
N ASN A 118 -0.02 10.06 -7.95
CA ASN A 118 -0.06 10.66 -6.63
C ASN A 118 0.42 9.70 -5.57
N PHE A 119 0.06 8.41 -5.65
CA PHE A 119 0.61 7.39 -4.76
C PHE A 119 2.15 7.33 -4.85
N ILE A 120 2.68 7.27 -6.09
CA ILE A 120 4.13 7.21 -6.34
C ILE A 120 4.84 8.46 -5.83
N ARG A 121 4.17 9.63 -5.90
CA ARG A 121 4.72 10.90 -5.42
C ARG A 121 4.70 11.03 -3.90
N THR A 122 3.61 10.63 -3.24
CA THR A 122 3.39 10.92 -1.83
C THR A 122 4.03 9.89 -0.90
N ILE A 123 3.83 8.60 -1.15
CA ILE A 123 4.27 7.53 -0.22
C ILE A 123 5.76 7.59 0.12
N PRO A 124 6.69 7.77 -0.84
CA PRO A 124 8.12 7.82 -0.51
C PRO A 124 8.56 9.06 0.29
N ASN A 125 7.71 10.08 0.36
CA ASN A 125 8.01 11.35 1.03
C ASN A 125 7.44 11.42 2.44
N LEU A 126 6.62 10.44 2.87
CA LEU A 126 6.08 10.42 4.22
C LEU A 126 7.20 10.17 5.24
N THR A 127 7.19 10.97 6.30
CA THR A 127 8.13 10.85 7.41
C THR A 127 7.51 10.17 8.63
N TYR A 128 8.32 9.83 9.60
CA TYR A 128 7.84 9.30 10.87
C TYR A 128 7.34 10.42 11.78
N SER A 129 6.31 10.11 12.56
CA SER A 129 5.80 11.03 13.59
C SER A 129 6.85 11.29 14.67
N GLU A 130 7.00 12.54 15.07
CA GLU A 130 7.86 12.91 16.19
C GLU A 130 7.30 12.43 17.54
N THR A 131 5.98 12.31 17.65
CA THR A 131 5.29 11.93 18.89
C THR A 131 5.04 10.43 19.02
N ILE A 132 4.86 9.73 17.90
CA ILE A 132 4.63 8.27 17.82
C ILE A 132 5.62 7.71 16.80
N PRO A 133 6.87 7.41 17.21
CA PRO A 133 7.93 7.00 16.25
C PRO A 133 7.61 5.77 15.43
N GLU A 134 6.66 4.93 15.87
CA GLU A 134 6.19 3.77 15.14
C GLU A 134 5.20 4.11 14.02
N ASP A 135 4.62 5.32 14.01
CA ASP A 135 3.64 5.76 12.99
C ASP A 135 4.24 6.81 12.05
N ILE A 136 3.49 7.13 10.99
CA ILE A 136 3.84 8.23 10.09
C ILE A 136 3.35 9.57 10.66
N ASP A 137 3.94 10.67 10.18
CA ASP A 137 3.47 12.02 10.49
C ASP A 137 2.17 12.31 9.72
N THR A 138 1.07 12.47 10.46
CA THR A 138 -0.26 12.76 9.92
C THR A 138 -0.49 14.25 9.59
N THR A 139 0.48 15.09 9.82
CA THR A 139 0.44 16.51 9.39
C THR A 139 0.85 16.68 7.93
N GLU A 140 1.49 15.66 7.36
CA GLU A 140 1.88 15.60 5.97
C GLU A 140 0.73 15.14 5.05
N GLU A 141 1.00 15.00 3.76
CA GLU A 141 0.01 14.55 2.76
C GLU A 141 -0.21 13.04 2.85
N ASP A 142 -0.88 12.57 3.91
CA ASP A 142 -1.05 11.15 4.25
C ASP A 142 -2.35 10.51 3.73
N HIS A 143 -3.25 11.28 3.11
CA HIS A 143 -4.58 10.79 2.72
C HIS A 143 -4.56 9.54 1.82
N ILE A 144 -3.62 9.47 0.87
CA ILE A 144 -3.50 8.32 -0.03
C ILE A 144 -2.88 7.10 0.69
N TYR A 145 -2.08 7.35 1.72
CA TYR A 145 -1.57 6.31 2.61
C TYR A 145 -2.73 5.70 3.42
N ASP A 146 -3.55 6.54 4.04
CA ASP A 146 -4.68 6.07 4.84
C ASP A 146 -5.73 5.33 3.98
N GLU A 147 -6.06 5.85 2.80
CA GLU A 147 -6.95 5.18 1.85
C GLU A 147 -6.43 3.77 1.49
N CYS A 148 -5.17 3.67 1.14
CA CYS A 148 -4.56 2.39 0.80
C CYS A 148 -4.47 1.46 2.02
N ARG A 149 -4.19 1.99 3.21
CA ARG A 149 -4.16 1.23 4.47
C ARG A 149 -5.46 0.49 4.72
N TYR A 150 -6.62 1.11 4.47
CA TYR A 150 -7.90 0.42 4.58
C TYR A 150 -7.99 -0.80 3.66
N VAL A 151 -7.57 -0.66 2.41
CA VAL A 151 -7.53 -1.79 1.45
C VAL A 151 -6.58 -2.89 1.89
N LEU A 152 -5.41 -2.53 2.44
CA LEU A 152 -4.46 -3.52 2.93
C LEU A 152 -5.00 -4.30 4.14
N MET A 153 -5.77 -3.64 5.00
CA MET A 153 -6.41 -4.26 6.17
C MET A 153 -7.60 -5.15 5.80
N GLU A 154 -8.27 -4.92 4.66
CA GLU A 154 -9.28 -5.84 4.12
C GLU A 154 -8.67 -7.19 3.70
N HIS A 155 -7.40 -7.19 3.32
CA HIS A 155 -6.70 -8.37 2.80
C HIS A 155 -5.38 -8.59 3.55
N PRO A 156 -5.41 -8.75 4.89
CA PRO A 156 -4.17 -8.83 5.65
C PRO A 156 -3.37 -10.08 5.29
N ILE A 157 -2.04 -9.93 5.24
CA ILE A 157 -1.12 -11.05 5.06
C ILE A 157 -0.22 -11.19 6.29
N ALA A 158 0.22 -12.42 6.55
CA ALA A 158 1.27 -12.66 7.53
C ALA A 158 2.62 -12.15 6.98
N PRO A 159 3.54 -11.75 7.86
CA PRO A 159 4.90 -11.48 7.43
C PRO A 159 5.44 -12.72 6.73
N ARG A 160 5.97 -12.55 5.53
CA ARG A 160 6.75 -13.61 4.90
C ARG A 160 7.89 -13.91 5.85
N GLY A 161 8.00 -15.16 6.31
CA GLY A 161 9.12 -15.57 7.16
C GLY A 161 10.39 -15.06 6.51
N ASN A 162 11.22 -14.35 7.26
CA ASN A 162 12.47 -13.80 6.76
C ASN A 162 13.31 -14.92 6.16
N VAL A 163 13.15 -15.13 4.88
CA VAL A 163 14.17 -15.75 4.06
C VAL A 163 15.16 -14.64 3.64
N LEU A 164 15.44 -13.72 4.53
CA LEU A 164 16.75 -13.17 4.62
C LEU A 164 17.59 -14.34 5.19
N GLN A 165 17.99 -15.29 4.35
CA GLN A 165 19.26 -15.87 4.56
C GLN A 165 20.19 -14.67 4.75
N LYS A 166 20.58 -14.41 6.00
CA LYS A 166 21.74 -13.56 6.25
C LYS A 166 22.78 -14.14 5.33
N LYS A 167 23.08 -13.48 4.20
CA LYS A 167 24.35 -13.67 3.56
C LYS A 167 25.32 -13.59 4.73
N PRO A 168 26.09 -14.64 5.03
CA PRO A 168 27.00 -14.59 6.17
C PRO A 168 27.68 -13.24 6.07
N ALA A 169 27.61 -12.45 7.12
CA ALA A 169 28.19 -11.13 7.13
C ALA A 169 29.60 -11.36 6.62
N PHE A 170 29.98 -10.66 5.56
CA PHE A 170 31.31 -10.78 4.99
C PHE A 170 32.29 -10.60 6.14
N ASP A 171 32.85 -11.71 6.61
CA ASP A 171 33.91 -11.68 7.60
C ASP A 171 35.24 -11.46 6.83
N PRO A 172 35.86 -10.28 6.98
CA PRO A 172 37.15 -10.05 6.31
C PRO A 172 38.18 -11.13 6.59
N LEU A 173 38.05 -11.86 7.70
CA LEU A 173 38.93 -12.96 8.06
C LEU A 173 38.69 -14.24 7.22
N ASP A 174 37.55 -14.38 6.57
CA ASP A 174 37.29 -15.54 5.70
C ASP A 174 38.15 -15.50 4.44
N MET A 175 38.55 -14.33 3.95
CA MET A 175 39.50 -14.19 2.86
C MET A 175 40.88 -14.80 3.24
N PHE A 176 41.30 -14.69 4.49
CA PHE A 176 42.57 -15.27 4.96
C PHE A 176 42.47 -16.77 5.21
N LYS A 177 41.27 -17.31 5.46
CA LYS A 177 41.05 -18.75 5.61
C LYS A 177 41.12 -19.47 4.26
N GLU A 178 40.64 -18.86 3.18
CA GLU A 178 40.77 -19.42 1.83
C GLU A 178 42.22 -19.41 1.34
N GLN A 179 42.98 -18.36 1.62
CA GLN A 179 44.41 -18.31 1.26
C GLN A 179 45.24 -19.39 1.96
N LYS A 180 44.93 -19.78 3.20
CA LYS A 180 45.59 -20.88 3.90
C LYS A 180 45.23 -22.26 3.34
N ARG A 181 44.06 -22.43 2.73
CA ARG A 181 43.68 -23.69 2.06
C ARG A 181 44.37 -23.88 0.71
N SER A 182 44.69 -22.81 0.02
CA SER A 182 45.42 -22.88 -1.27
C SER A 182 46.93 -23.06 -1.13
N GLN A 183 47.48 -22.90 0.08
CA GLN A 183 48.89 -23.13 0.38
C GLN A 183 49.14 -24.46 1.13
N GLY A 184 48.32 -25.47 0.83
CA GLY A 184 48.53 -26.81 1.35
C GLY A 184 49.91 -27.33 0.96
N VAL A 185 50.82 -27.31 1.91
CA VAL A 185 52.19 -27.85 1.82
C VAL A 185 52.08 -29.33 1.45
N GLN A 186 52.56 -29.69 0.27
CA GLN A 186 52.88 -31.07 -0.05
C GLN A 186 54.11 -31.48 0.78
N ILE A 187 53.89 -32.26 1.81
CA ILE A 187 54.99 -32.95 2.50
C ILE A 187 55.36 -34.14 1.60
N LEU A 188 56.44 -34.04 0.89
CA LEU A 188 57.12 -35.17 0.24
C LEU A 188 57.73 -36.03 1.33
N ASN A 189 57.16 -37.22 1.55
CA ASN A 189 57.88 -38.27 2.30
C ASN A 189 58.98 -38.84 1.45
N ILE A 190 60.19 -38.72 1.95
CA ILE A 190 61.43 -39.46 1.48
C ILE A 190 61.47 -40.80 2.19
#